data_12825836d53d91e78800eb3b40c7ca97
#
_entry.id   12825836d53d91e78800eb3b40c7ca97
#
_cell.length_a   1.000
_cell.length_b   1.000
_cell.length_c   1.000
_cell.angle_alpha   90.00
_cell.angle_beta   90.00
_cell.angle_gamma   90.00
#
_symmetry.space_group_name_H-M   'P 1'
#
loop_
_entity.id
_entity.type
_entity.pdbx_description
1 polymer ?
#
loop_
_entity_poly.entity_id
_entity_poly.type
_entity_poly.pdbx_seq_one_letter_code
_entity_poly.pdbx_strand_id
1 'polypeptide(L)'
;DYCMRFYERQFTTREQVNKDIIVRFERLLDDYFDSDGPLREGLPTVKYFADKVFLSANYFGDMIRKQTGQTASEYIQNKLIERAKEALLGTDKTTSEIAYGLGFQYPQHLSRMFKRVTGYTPNEFRSQN
;
A
#
# COMPACT_ATOMS: atom_id res chain seq x y z
N ASP A 1 26.71 29.22 14.22
CA ASP A 1 25.83 30.07 15.00
C ASP A 1 24.67 29.28 15.57
N TYR A 2 24.31 29.56 16.80
CA TYR A 2 23.27 28.82 17.53
C TYR A 2 21.91 28.91 16.80
N CYS A 3 21.53 30.08 16.36
CA CYS A 3 20.26 30.28 15.66
C CYS A 3 20.19 29.52 14.34
N MET A 4 21.27 29.49 13.61
CA MET A 4 21.35 28.74 12.36
C MET A 4 21.22 27.25 12.60
N ARG A 5 21.88 26.71 13.63
CA ARG A 5 21.78 25.31 13.98
C ARG A 5 20.36 24.91 14.38
N PHE A 6 19.69 25.77 15.13
CA PHE A 6 18.31 25.54 15.53
C PHE A 6 17.40 25.47 14.31
N TYR A 7 17.60 26.37 13.36
CA TYR A 7 16.80 26.44 12.14
C TYR A 7 17.00 25.19 11.28
N GLU A 8 18.23 24.76 11.12
CA GLU A 8 18.56 23.55 10.39
C GLU A 8 17.95 22.32 11.06
N ARG A 9 17.94 22.26 12.37
CA ARG A 9 17.32 21.16 13.11
C ARG A 9 15.83 21.07 12.86
N GLN A 10 15.13 22.18 12.86
CA GLN A 10 13.68 22.17 12.60
C GLN A 10 13.38 21.66 11.19
N PHE A 11 14.14 22.11 10.23
CA PHE A 11 13.96 21.67 8.84
C PHE A 11 14.23 20.18 8.69
N THR A 12 15.33 19.71 9.26
CA THR A 12 15.69 18.28 9.23
C THR A 12 14.65 17.44 9.98
N THR A 13 14.13 17.95 11.07
CA THR A 13 13.11 17.26 11.87
C THR A 13 11.83 17.06 11.07
N ARG A 14 11.43 18.07 10.28
CA ARG A 14 10.22 17.96 9.45
C ARG A 14 10.39 16.90 8.37
N GLU A 15 11.53 16.87 7.68
CA GLU A 15 11.83 15.85 6.69
C GLU A 15 11.86 14.47 7.33
N GLN A 16 12.45 14.37 8.52
CA GLN A 16 12.52 13.12 9.23
C GLN A 16 11.13 12.62 9.63
N VAL A 17 10.27 13.50 10.09
CA VAL A 17 8.89 13.14 10.45
C VAL A 17 8.15 12.63 9.23
N ASN A 18 8.30 13.29 8.07
CA ASN A 18 7.65 12.84 6.84
C ASN A 18 8.15 11.46 6.40
N LYS A 19 9.44 11.22 6.47
CA LYS A 19 10.02 9.91 6.16
C LYS A 19 9.52 8.84 7.14
N ASP A 20 9.45 9.18 8.41
CA ASP A 20 8.96 8.27 9.45
C ASP A 20 7.49 7.90 9.21
N ILE A 21 6.68 8.84 8.74
CA ILE A 21 5.28 8.57 8.41
C ILE A 21 5.19 7.59 7.25
N ILE A 22 6.03 7.74 6.23
CA ILE A 22 6.03 6.83 5.09
C ILE A 22 6.45 5.43 5.51
N VAL A 23 7.49 5.30 6.31
CA VAL A 23 7.93 4.01 6.84
C VAL A 23 6.80 3.37 7.67
N ARG A 24 6.13 4.18 8.48
CA ARG A 24 5.00 3.71 9.27
C ARG A 24 3.84 3.28 8.38
N PHE A 25 3.57 4.00 7.31
CA PHE A 25 2.55 3.63 6.33
C PHE A 25 2.86 2.27 5.70
N GLU A 26 4.09 2.06 5.27
CA GLU A 26 4.50 0.77 4.69
C GLU A 26 4.31 -0.37 5.69
N ARG A 27 4.67 -0.14 6.95
CA ARG A 27 4.47 -1.13 8.01
C ARG A 27 2.99 -1.40 8.27
N LEU A 28 2.17 -0.35 8.28
CA LEU A 28 0.72 -0.50 8.45
C LEU A 28 0.09 -1.27 7.30
N LEU A 29 0.58 -1.07 6.07
CA LEU A 29 0.14 -1.84 4.91
C LEU A 29 0.44 -3.32 5.10
N ASP A 30 1.68 -3.66 5.44
CA ASP A 30 2.08 -5.04 5.65
C ASP A 30 1.29 -5.67 6.79
N ASP A 31 1.15 -4.96 7.91
CA ASP A 31 0.40 -5.45 9.05
C ASP A 31 -1.07 -5.71 8.70
N TYR A 32 -1.66 -4.82 7.90
CA TYR A 32 -3.06 -4.99 7.49
C TYR A 32 -3.23 -6.29 6.70
N PHE A 33 -2.37 -6.55 5.72
CA PHE A 33 -2.47 -7.75 4.91
C PHE A 33 -2.03 -9.02 5.62
N ASP A 34 -1.19 -8.90 6.65
CA ASP A 34 -0.77 -10.04 7.46
C ASP A 34 -1.79 -10.40 8.54
N SER A 35 -2.72 -9.49 8.82
CA SER A 35 -3.80 -9.71 9.78
C SER A 35 -5.05 -10.25 9.09
N ASP A 36 -6.13 -10.42 9.85
CA ASP A 36 -7.44 -10.78 9.30
C ASP A 36 -8.25 -9.55 8.84
N GLY A 37 -7.62 -8.38 8.80
CA GLY A 37 -8.25 -7.14 8.35
C GLY A 37 -8.92 -7.25 6.99
N PRO A 38 -8.23 -7.77 5.94
CA PRO A 38 -8.85 -7.92 4.64
C PRO A 38 -10.12 -8.76 4.65
N LEU A 39 -10.14 -9.83 5.45
CA LEU A 39 -11.30 -10.71 5.55
C LEU A 39 -12.46 -10.06 6.29
N ARG A 40 -12.16 -9.23 7.29
CA ARG A 40 -13.20 -8.59 8.10
C ARG A 40 -13.69 -7.28 7.50
N GLU A 41 -12.79 -6.48 6.96
CA GLU A 41 -13.09 -5.12 6.54
C GLU A 41 -12.95 -4.88 5.03
N GLY A 42 -12.39 -5.84 4.31
CA GLY A 42 -12.20 -5.73 2.87
C GLY A 42 -10.93 -4.97 2.50
N LEU A 43 -10.96 -4.31 1.34
CA LEU A 43 -9.79 -3.57 0.86
C LEU A 43 -9.53 -2.34 1.73
N PRO A 44 -8.26 -2.06 2.05
CA PRO A 44 -7.94 -0.88 2.84
C PRO A 44 -8.12 0.39 2.00
N THR A 45 -8.45 1.49 2.67
CA THR A 45 -8.64 2.79 2.03
C THR A 45 -7.54 3.75 2.45
N VAL A 46 -7.35 4.81 1.66
CA VAL A 46 -6.43 5.89 2.01
C VAL A 46 -6.81 6.48 3.36
N LYS A 47 -8.11 6.69 3.59
CA LYS A 47 -8.61 7.25 4.84
C LYS A 47 -8.23 6.38 6.05
N TYR A 48 -8.31 5.07 5.91
CA TYR A 48 -7.93 4.14 6.97
C TYR A 48 -6.49 4.41 7.44
N PHE A 49 -5.56 4.50 6.50
CA PHE A 49 -4.15 4.72 6.84
C PHE A 49 -3.90 6.15 7.33
N ALA A 50 -4.56 7.14 6.74
CA ALA A 50 -4.44 8.53 7.19
C ALA A 50 -4.88 8.65 8.66
N ASP A 51 -6.00 8.02 9.00
CA ASP A 51 -6.50 8.03 10.39
C ASP A 51 -5.49 7.37 11.34
N LYS A 52 -4.83 6.31 10.91
CA LYS A 52 -3.83 5.61 11.74
C LYS A 52 -2.61 6.46 12.04
N VAL A 53 -2.27 7.39 11.16
CA VAL A 53 -1.14 8.32 11.39
C VAL A 53 -1.62 9.71 11.81
N PHE A 54 -2.91 9.86 12.15
CA PHE A 54 -3.52 11.06 12.69
C PHE A 54 -3.43 12.25 11.74
N LEU A 55 -3.59 12.00 10.43
CA LEU A 55 -3.59 13.03 9.40
C LEU A 55 -4.90 12.98 8.62
N SER A 56 -5.26 14.12 8.00
CA SER A 56 -6.37 14.11 7.05
C SER A 56 -5.97 13.33 5.80
N ALA A 57 -6.95 12.78 5.10
CA ALA A 57 -6.69 12.04 3.88
C ALA A 57 -6.01 12.93 2.83
N ASN A 58 -6.42 14.19 2.72
CA ASN A 58 -5.82 15.13 1.76
C ASN A 58 -4.36 15.42 2.07
N TYR A 59 -4.05 15.73 3.33
CA TYR A 59 -2.66 16.01 3.72
C TYR A 59 -1.78 14.77 3.54
N PHE A 60 -2.28 13.63 3.98
CA PHE A 60 -1.58 12.34 3.86
C PHE A 60 -1.29 12.03 2.39
N GLY A 61 -2.29 12.16 1.52
CA GLY A 61 -2.14 11.91 0.09
C GLY A 61 -1.13 12.83 -0.57
N ASP A 62 -1.19 14.12 -0.24
CA ASP A 62 -0.23 15.11 -0.77
C ASP A 62 1.20 14.79 -0.34
N MET A 63 1.37 14.41 0.92
CA MET A 63 2.67 14.05 1.46
C MET A 63 3.24 12.82 0.77
N ILE A 64 2.44 11.76 0.61
CA ILE A 64 2.87 10.54 -0.07
C ILE A 64 3.28 10.86 -1.51
N ARG A 65 2.48 11.65 -2.20
CA ARG A 65 2.77 12.00 -3.59
C ARG A 65 4.07 12.80 -3.72
N LYS A 66 4.31 13.75 -2.83
CA LYS A 66 5.53 14.56 -2.85
C LYS A 66 6.78 13.73 -2.54
N GLN A 67 6.65 12.77 -1.61
CA GLN A 67 7.79 11.99 -1.16
C GLN A 67 8.10 10.80 -2.07
N THR A 68 7.08 10.19 -2.68
CA THR A 68 7.24 8.95 -3.45
C THR A 68 6.99 9.10 -4.95
N GLY A 69 6.33 10.18 -5.36
CA GLY A 69 5.90 10.36 -6.74
C GLY A 69 4.64 9.60 -7.11
N GLN A 70 4.07 8.83 -6.18
CA GLN A 70 2.86 8.05 -6.38
C GLN A 70 1.75 8.56 -5.47
N THR A 71 0.50 8.43 -5.93
CA THR A 71 -0.63 8.70 -5.03
C THR A 71 -0.71 7.62 -3.97
N ALA A 72 -1.36 7.93 -2.85
CA ALA A 72 -1.55 6.93 -1.80
C ALA A 72 -2.36 5.74 -2.32
N SER A 73 -3.35 5.97 -3.18
CA SER A 73 -4.13 4.89 -3.80
C SER A 73 -3.26 3.99 -4.67
N GLU A 74 -2.38 4.57 -5.48
CA GLU A 74 -1.45 3.78 -6.30
C GLU A 74 -0.51 2.96 -5.44
N TYR A 75 -0.04 3.54 -4.33
CA TYR A 75 0.84 2.85 -3.40
C TYR A 75 0.14 1.60 -2.82
N ILE A 76 -1.11 1.75 -2.42
CA ILE A 76 -1.92 0.64 -1.90
C ILE A 76 -2.14 -0.42 -2.98
N GLN A 77 -2.49 0.00 -4.21
CA GLN A 77 -2.68 -0.92 -5.33
C GLN A 77 -1.43 -1.72 -5.65
N ASN A 78 -0.28 -1.05 -5.66
CA ASN A 78 0.99 -1.72 -5.93
C ASN A 78 1.29 -2.77 -4.86
N LYS A 79 0.96 -2.49 -3.60
CA LYS A 79 1.14 -3.46 -2.52
C LYS A 79 0.20 -4.65 -2.69
N LEU A 80 -1.06 -4.40 -3.08
CA LEU A 80 -2.01 -5.47 -3.37
C LEU A 80 -1.50 -6.39 -4.47
N ILE A 81 -0.98 -5.82 -5.55
CA ILE A 81 -0.46 -6.61 -6.67
C ILE A 81 0.78 -7.39 -6.25
N GLU A 82 1.65 -6.78 -5.47
CA GLU A 82 2.83 -7.45 -4.94
C GLU A 82 2.45 -8.67 -4.09
N ARG A 83 1.46 -8.51 -3.21
CA ARG A 83 0.94 -9.61 -2.40
C ARG A 83 0.30 -10.69 -3.25
N ALA A 84 -0.43 -10.29 -4.30
CA ALA A 84 -1.03 -11.25 -5.23
C ALA A 84 0.04 -12.05 -5.96
N LYS A 85 1.11 -11.41 -6.41
CA LYS A 85 2.24 -12.10 -7.07
C LYS A 85 2.87 -13.12 -6.15
N GLU A 86 3.11 -12.75 -4.89
CA GLU A 86 3.68 -13.66 -3.90
C GLU A 86 2.80 -14.89 -3.71
N ALA A 87 1.49 -14.69 -3.61
CA ALA A 87 0.55 -15.81 -3.43
C ALA A 87 0.46 -16.68 -4.68
N LEU A 88 0.50 -16.08 -5.87
CA LEU A 88 0.45 -16.82 -7.12
C LEU A 88 1.66 -17.73 -7.31
N LEU A 89 2.83 -17.25 -6.91
CA LEU A 89 4.08 -18.00 -7.07
C LEU A 89 4.37 -18.93 -5.90
N GLY A 90 3.94 -18.57 -4.70
CA GLY A 90 4.29 -19.29 -3.50
C GLY A 90 3.23 -20.28 -2.98
N THR A 91 2.03 -20.29 -3.57
CA THR A 91 0.96 -21.18 -3.12
C THR A 91 0.21 -21.75 -4.32
N ASP A 92 -0.62 -22.77 -4.02
CA ASP A 92 -1.51 -23.39 -5.00
C ASP A 92 -2.91 -22.77 -4.97
N LYS A 93 -3.10 -21.67 -4.26
CA LYS A 93 -4.40 -21.02 -4.15
C LYS A 93 -4.90 -20.55 -5.51
N THR A 94 -6.21 -20.65 -5.71
CA THR A 94 -6.83 -20.12 -6.93
C THR A 94 -6.84 -18.61 -6.89
N THR A 95 -7.01 -17.97 -8.06
CA THR A 95 -7.14 -16.52 -8.15
C THR A 95 -8.27 -16.01 -7.26
N SER A 96 -9.40 -16.76 -7.20
CA SER A 96 -10.52 -16.39 -6.34
C SER A 96 -10.15 -16.41 -4.86
N GLU A 97 -9.46 -17.44 -4.42
CA GLU A 97 -9.01 -17.55 -3.03
C GLU A 97 -8.06 -16.40 -2.67
N ILE A 98 -7.14 -16.08 -3.59
CA ILE A 98 -6.19 -14.97 -3.39
C ILE A 98 -6.95 -13.64 -3.31
N ALA A 99 -7.92 -13.43 -4.21
CA ALA A 99 -8.70 -12.19 -4.23
C ALA A 99 -9.47 -12.00 -2.92
N TYR A 100 -10.16 -13.02 -2.47
CA TYR A 100 -10.92 -12.94 -1.21
C TYR A 100 -9.99 -12.72 -0.02
N GLY A 101 -8.84 -13.38 -0.02
CA GLY A 101 -7.84 -13.22 1.04
C GLY A 101 -7.26 -11.81 1.11
N LEU A 102 -7.23 -11.08 -0.01
CA LEU A 102 -6.73 -9.71 -0.06
C LEU A 102 -7.82 -8.67 0.24
N GLY A 103 -9.08 -9.11 0.36
CA GLY A 103 -10.19 -8.21 0.69
C GLY A 103 -11.05 -7.82 -0.49
N PHE A 104 -10.83 -8.37 -1.68
CA PHE A 104 -11.71 -8.11 -2.83
C PHE A 104 -13.05 -8.79 -2.61
N GLN A 105 -14.11 -8.08 -2.91
CA GLN A 105 -15.46 -8.64 -2.85
C GLN A 105 -15.72 -9.56 -4.05
N TYR A 106 -15.14 -9.21 -5.21
CA TYR A 106 -15.30 -9.97 -6.45
C TYR A 106 -13.93 -10.27 -7.04
N PRO A 107 -13.64 -11.55 -7.33
CA PRO A 107 -12.33 -11.93 -7.90
C PRO A 107 -11.99 -11.23 -9.21
N GLN A 108 -12.98 -10.92 -10.04
CA GLN A 108 -12.73 -10.24 -11.31
C GLN A 108 -12.13 -8.84 -11.12
N HIS A 109 -12.37 -8.19 -9.99
CA HIS A 109 -11.75 -6.88 -9.71
C HIS A 109 -10.25 -7.03 -9.53
N LEU A 110 -9.79 -8.10 -8.86
CA LEU A 110 -8.37 -8.38 -8.75
C LEU A 110 -7.78 -8.65 -10.13
N SER A 111 -8.45 -9.49 -10.94
CA SER A 111 -7.95 -9.83 -12.27
C SER A 111 -7.77 -8.60 -13.16
N ARG A 112 -8.72 -7.69 -13.12
CA ARG A 112 -8.65 -6.43 -13.89
C ARG A 112 -7.50 -5.56 -13.41
N MET A 113 -7.38 -5.38 -12.10
CA MET A 113 -6.33 -4.56 -11.51
C MET A 113 -4.95 -5.16 -11.81
N PHE A 114 -4.82 -6.47 -11.66
CA PHE A 114 -3.58 -7.19 -11.92
C PHE A 114 -3.15 -7.01 -13.37
N LYS A 115 -4.08 -7.21 -14.31
CA LYS A 115 -3.78 -7.03 -15.73
C LYS A 115 -3.40 -5.59 -16.07
N ARG A 116 -4.10 -4.61 -15.46
CA ARG A 116 -3.80 -3.19 -15.69
C ARG A 116 -2.38 -2.84 -15.21
N VAL A 117 -1.96 -3.38 -14.06
CA VAL A 117 -0.66 -3.04 -13.45
C VAL A 117 0.47 -3.85 -14.07
N THR A 118 0.25 -5.16 -14.33
CA THR A 118 1.34 -6.05 -14.78
C THR A 118 1.31 -6.34 -16.27
N GLY A 119 0.18 -6.14 -16.95
CA GLY A 119 0.01 -6.51 -18.34
C GLY A 119 -0.46 -7.95 -18.53
N TYR A 120 -0.58 -8.73 -17.47
CA TYR A 120 -0.97 -10.14 -17.50
C TYR A 120 -2.14 -10.40 -16.56
N THR A 121 -2.97 -11.40 -16.90
CA THR A 121 -3.94 -11.90 -15.93
C THR A 121 -3.20 -12.69 -14.84
N PRO A 122 -3.80 -12.90 -13.66
CA PRO A 122 -3.16 -13.72 -12.64
C PRO A 122 -2.80 -15.13 -13.13
N ASN A 123 -3.67 -15.76 -13.91
CA ASN A 123 -3.41 -17.10 -14.44
C ASN A 123 -2.25 -17.09 -15.45
N GLU A 124 -2.21 -16.09 -16.32
CA GLU A 124 -1.10 -15.93 -17.26
C GLU A 124 0.22 -15.72 -16.53
N PHE A 125 0.20 -14.88 -15.49
CA PHE A 125 1.39 -14.61 -14.67
C PHE A 125 1.91 -15.89 -14.02
N ARG A 126 1.00 -16.70 -13.46
CA ARG A 126 1.37 -17.96 -12.81
C ARG A 126 1.96 -18.94 -13.82
N SER A 127 1.39 -18.99 -15.02
CA SER A 127 1.84 -19.91 -16.06
C SER A 127 3.23 -19.58 -16.60
N GLN A 128 3.59 -18.30 -16.61
CA GLN A 128 4.90 -17.85 -17.10
C GLN A 128 6.04 -18.15 -16.12
N ASN A 129 5.72 -18.38 -14.89
CA ASN A 129 6.68 -18.63 -13.83
C ASN A 129 6.47 -20.02 -13.25
#